data_4feaebd16f0ed791c18af4ecb2454b57
#
_entry.id   4feaebd16f0ed791c18af4ecb2454b57
#
_cell.length_a   1.000
_cell.length_b   1.000
_cell.length_c   1.000
_cell.angle_alpha   90.00
_cell.angle_beta   90.00
_cell.angle_gamma   90.00
#
_symmetry.space_group_name_H-M   'P 1'
#
loop_
_entity.id
_entity.type
_entity.pdbx_description
1 polymer ?
#
loop_
_entity_poly.entity_id
_entity_poly.type
_entity_poly.pdbx_seq_one_letter_code
_entity_poly.pdbx_strand_id
1 'polypeptide(L)'
;MKKIISGILITLIVIAIIFGVHNLLNPKSTNTSELTTIQLNEVTRSVFYAPQYVAIANGFFEQEGLKLEITTGQGADKVMTAILAGQSDIGLCGPEAAIYVYNEGKEDYIEVFAQLTQKDGSFLVSKEATNNFSWQDLNGKTVIPGRKGGVPYMTLEYVLKKNGLNPQTDLTLDDSIKFDLMAGAFTGGNAQYVTLFEPTASMTQDAGKGYIVASVGEAAGEVPYTAYCAKKSYIKNNSKIIEEFTKATYNGEQWVKEHTAREIAEKIQEFFPDTTLASLENSVQKYKDIDAWRDTPVLKESAFDKLQEIMSEAGELTTKAPYDKIVNDLL
;
A
#
# COMPACT_ATOMS: atom_id res chain seq x y z
N MET A 1 -46.76 -1.54 -58.73
CA MET A 1 -45.97 -0.90 -57.68
C MET A 1 -46.46 -1.26 -56.24
N LYS A 2 -47.77 -1.14 -55.88
CA LYS A 2 -48.22 -1.42 -54.49
C LYS A 2 -47.98 -2.87 -54.02
N LYS A 3 -48.02 -3.90 -54.87
CA LYS A 3 -47.76 -5.30 -54.46
C LYS A 3 -46.29 -5.61 -54.21
N ILE A 4 -45.35 -4.90 -54.86
CA ILE A 4 -43.91 -5.08 -54.68
C ILE A 4 -43.48 -4.44 -53.37
N ILE A 5 -44.02 -3.28 -53.02
CA ILE A 5 -43.72 -2.57 -51.76
C ILE A 5 -44.22 -3.37 -50.58
N SER A 6 -45.40 -4.03 -50.67
CA SER A 6 -45.93 -4.89 -49.60
C SER A 6 -45.08 -6.13 -49.37
N GLY A 7 -44.49 -6.73 -50.42
CA GLY A 7 -43.59 -7.89 -50.31
C GLY A 7 -42.26 -7.54 -49.59
N ILE A 8 -41.69 -6.40 -49.93
CA ILE A 8 -40.44 -5.92 -49.31
C ILE A 8 -40.64 -5.61 -47.81
N LEU A 9 -41.79 -5.03 -47.45
CA LEU A 9 -42.10 -4.69 -46.06
C LEU A 9 -42.27 -5.96 -45.18
N ILE A 10 -42.94 -6.99 -45.73
CA ILE A 10 -43.13 -8.29 -45.05
C ILE A 10 -41.79 -9.00 -44.86
N THR A 11 -40.88 -8.95 -45.85
CA THR A 11 -39.56 -9.57 -45.78
C THR A 11 -38.69 -8.88 -44.70
N LEU A 12 -38.73 -7.55 -44.58
CA LEU A 12 -38.01 -6.81 -43.56
C LEU A 12 -38.51 -7.10 -42.14
N ILE A 13 -39.85 -7.28 -41.98
CA ILE A 13 -40.44 -7.63 -40.67
C ILE A 13 -40.05 -9.05 -40.27
N VAL A 14 -40.04 -9.99 -41.21
CA VAL A 14 -39.62 -11.39 -40.93
C VAL A 14 -38.13 -11.44 -40.54
N ILE A 15 -37.24 -10.66 -41.22
CA ILE A 15 -35.82 -10.59 -40.88
C ILE A 15 -35.64 -9.97 -39.48
N ALA A 16 -36.40 -8.92 -39.14
CA ALA A 16 -36.33 -8.31 -37.80
C ALA A 16 -36.83 -9.26 -36.71
N ILE A 17 -37.87 -10.07 -36.96
CA ILE A 17 -38.36 -11.09 -36.03
C ILE A 17 -37.32 -12.21 -35.86
N ILE A 18 -36.72 -12.69 -36.96
CA ILE A 18 -35.66 -13.72 -36.89
C ILE A 18 -34.47 -13.23 -36.13
N PHE A 19 -34.03 -11.96 -36.34
CA PHE A 19 -32.94 -11.36 -35.57
C PHE A 19 -33.29 -11.15 -34.08
N GLY A 20 -34.51 -10.73 -33.79
CA GLY A 20 -35.06 -10.62 -32.43
C GLY A 20 -35.14 -11.96 -31.70
N VAL A 21 -35.64 -13.00 -32.38
CA VAL A 21 -35.74 -14.36 -31.82
C VAL A 21 -34.35 -15.00 -31.69
N HIS A 22 -33.43 -14.75 -32.64
CA HIS A 22 -32.05 -15.24 -32.51
C HIS A 22 -31.32 -14.65 -31.32
N ASN A 23 -31.51 -13.35 -31.01
CA ASN A 23 -30.97 -12.72 -29.82
C ASN A 23 -31.66 -13.13 -28.51
N LEU A 24 -32.93 -13.56 -28.57
CA LEU A 24 -33.67 -14.09 -27.42
C LEU A 24 -33.33 -15.57 -27.13
N LEU A 25 -33.03 -16.34 -28.16
CA LEU A 25 -32.69 -17.77 -28.05
C LEU A 25 -31.20 -18.02 -27.81
N ASN A 26 -30.33 -17.02 -28.12
CA ASN A 26 -28.94 -16.97 -27.72
C ASN A 26 -28.75 -15.76 -26.80
N PRO A 27 -29.19 -15.82 -25.53
CA PRO A 27 -28.72 -14.85 -24.55
C PRO A 27 -27.21 -14.95 -24.60
N LYS A 28 -26.50 -13.81 -24.83
CA LYS A 28 -25.07 -13.74 -24.56
C LYS A 28 -24.93 -14.34 -23.18
N SER A 29 -24.33 -15.50 -23.08
CA SER A 29 -23.92 -16.09 -21.84
C SER A 29 -22.98 -15.04 -21.21
N THR A 30 -23.50 -14.24 -20.30
CA THR A 30 -22.69 -13.64 -19.28
C THR A 30 -22.20 -14.83 -18.47
N ASN A 31 -21.11 -15.45 -18.92
CA ASN A 31 -20.27 -16.20 -18.01
C ASN A 31 -19.84 -15.19 -16.94
N THR A 32 -20.63 -15.06 -15.90
CA THR A 32 -20.12 -14.63 -14.61
C THR A 32 -19.21 -15.76 -14.16
N SER A 33 -17.98 -15.79 -14.68
CA SER A 33 -16.94 -16.60 -14.08
C SER A 33 -16.92 -16.17 -12.61
N GLU A 34 -17.15 -17.12 -11.74
CA GLU A 34 -17.07 -16.88 -10.29
C GLU A 34 -15.69 -16.27 -10.00
N LEU A 35 -15.68 -15.08 -9.38
CA LEU A 35 -14.44 -14.40 -9.07
C LEU A 35 -13.66 -15.22 -8.03
N THR A 36 -12.37 -15.36 -8.24
CA THR A 36 -11.48 -15.98 -7.24
C THR A 36 -11.30 -15.01 -6.08
N THR A 37 -11.73 -15.41 -4.89
CA THR A 37 -11.56 -14.58 -3.69
C THR A 37 -10.14 -14.71 -3.16
N ILE A 38 -9.48 -13.58 -2.92
CA ILE A 38 -8.14 -13.45 -2.36
C ILE A 38 -8.23 -12.82 -0.97
N GLN A 39 -7.73 -13.52 0.04
CA GLN A 39 -7.62 -13.02 1.41
C GLN A 39 -6.36 -12.14 1.51
N LEU A 40 -6.54 -10.82 1.48
CA LEU A 40 -5.46 -9.84 1.57
C LEU A 40 -5.35 -9.28 3.00
N ASN A 41 -4.14 -9.28 3.55
CA ASN A 41 -3.88 -8.64 4.84
C ASN A 41 -2.95 -7.44 4.65
N GLU A 42 -3.43 -6.23 4.98
CA GLU A 42 -2.65 -5.00 4.93
C GLU A 42 -2.20 -4.57 6.34
N VAL A 43 -1.08 -3.87 6.45
CA VAL A 43 -0.55 -3.38 7.75
C VAL A 43 -1.55 -2.46 8.44
N THR A 44 -2.15 -1.53 7.72
CA THR A 44 -3.09 -0.54 8.25
C THR A 44 -4.00 -0.02 7.15
N ARG A 45 -5.15 0.55 7.52
CA ARG A 45 -5.97 1.34 6.59
C ARG A 45 -5.35 2.72 6.43
N SER A 46 -4.77 3.03 5.27
CA SER A 46 -4.08 4.30 5.04
C SER A 46 -4.22 4.77 3.60
N VAL A 47 -4.34 6.09 3.41
CA VAL A 47 -4.26 6.75 2.08
C VAL A 47 -2.92 6.43 1.39
N PHE A 48 -1.93 6.00 2.14
CA PHE A 48 -0.64 5.51 1.61
C PHE A 48 -0.79 4.33 0.64
N TYR A 49 -1.89 3.58 0.73
CA TYR A 49 -2.22 2.49 -0.18
C TYR A 49 -3.25 2.88 -1.25
N ALA A 50 -3.36 4.18 -1.58
CA ALA A 50 -4.33 4.68 -2.55
C ALA A 50 -4.35 3.92 -3.88
N PRO A 51 -3.22 3.51 -4.50
CA PRO A 51 -3.28 2.71 -5.73
C PRO A 51 -4.04 1.39 -5.59
N GLN A 52 -3.93 0.70 -4.43
CA GLN A 52 -4.71 -0.50 -4.12
C GLN A 52 -6.22 -0.22 -4.09
N TYR A 53 -6.62 0.83 -3.34
CA TYR A 53 -8.04 1.17 -3.21
C TYR A 53 -8.64 1.68 -4.51
N VAL A 54 -7.86 2.41 -5.31
CA VAL A 54 -8.23 2.82 -6.66
C VAL A 54 -8.43 1.60 -7.57
N ALA A 55 -7.53 0.63 -7.49
CA ALA A 55 -7.66 -0.60 -8.28
C ALA A 55 -8.95 -1.37 -7.94
N ILE A 56 -9.32 -1.41 -6.66
CA ILE A 56 -10.58 -2.00 -6.20
C ILE A 56 -11.77 -1.17 -6.68
N ALA A 57 -11.78 0.14 -6.42
CA ALA A 57 -12.91 1.03 -6.76
C ALA A 57 -13.16 1.17 -8.27
N ASN A 58 -12.16 0.92 -9.10
CA ASN A 58 -12.28 0.88 -10.56
C ASN A 58 -12.57 -0.52 -11.11
N GLY A 59 -12.65 -1.53 -10.27
CA GLY A 59 -12.93 -2.91 -10.68
C GLY A 59 -11.77 -3.56 -11.44
N PHE A 60 -10.52 -3.12 -11.24
CA PHE A 60 -9.37 -3.68 -11.96
C PHE A 60 -9.09 -5.12 -11.52
N PHE A 61 -9.31 -5.45 -10.25
CA PHE A 61 -9.20 -6.83 -9.78
C PHE A 61 -10.31 -7.71 -10.34
N GLU A 62 -11.55 -7.23 -10.39
CA GLU A 62 -12.69 -7.96 -10.97
C GLU A 62 -12.51 -8.20 -12.47
N GLN A 63 -11.92 -7.26 -13.20
CA GLN A 63 -11.59 -7.43 -14.63
C GLN A 63 -10.58 -8.55 -14.85
N GLU A 64 -9.70 -8.80 -13.89
CA GLU A 64 -8.73 -9.91 -13.90
C GLU A 64 -9.31 -11.18 -13.22
N GLY A 65 -10.60 -11.23 -12.89
CA GLY A 65 -11.27 -12.38 -12.31
C GLY A 65 -11.04 -12.56 -10.80
N LEU A 66 -10.57 -11.52 -10.10
CA LEU A 66 -10.24 -11.55 -8.67
C LEU A 66 -11.22 -10.70 -7.86
N LYS A 67 -11.47 -11.12 -6.62
CA LYS A 67 -12.17 -10.34 -5.59
C LYS A 67 -11.31 -10.28 -4.34
N LEU A 68 -11.04 -9.09 -3.83
CA LEU A 68 -10.25 -8.94 -2.60
C LEU A 68 -11.15 -8.90 -1.36
N GLU A 69 -10.79 -9.68 -0.34
CA GLU A 69 -11.30 -9.56 1.02
C GLU A 69 -10.16 -9.07 1.90
N ILE A 70 -10.26 -7.81 2.38
CA ILE A 70 -9.16 -7.14 3.05
C ILE A 70 -9.35 -7.18 4.56
N THR A 71 -8.30 -7.61 5.25
CA THR A 71 -8.15 -7.52 6.70
C THR A 71 -6.97 -6.62 7.05
N THR A 72 -6.99 -6.01 8.25
CA THR A 72 -5.93 -5.11 8.71
C THR A 72 -5.19 -5.74 9.89
N GLY A 73 -3.89 -6.01 9.71
CA GLY A 73 -3.07 -6.74 10.70
C GLY A 73 -2.54 -5.86 11.84
N GLN A 74 -2.45 -4.54 11.67
CA GLN A 74 -1.87 -3.60 12.63
C GLN A 74 -0.37 -3.83 12.89
N GLY A 75 0.37 -4.16 11.83
CA GLY A 75 1.82 -4.35 11.85
C GLY A 75 2.29 -5.42 10.88
N ALA A 76 3.50 -5.26 10.31
CA ALA A 76 4.08 -6.20 9.36
C ALA A 76 4.27 -7.61 9.96
N ASP A 77 4.60 -7.70 11.25
CA ASP A 77 4.71 -8.96 11.99
C ASP A 77 3.38 -9.73 12.06
N LYS A 78 2.26 -9.03 12.17
CA LYS A 78 0.92 -9.62 12.17
C LYS A 78 0.50 -10.08 10.77
N VAL A 79 0.81 -9.27 9.75
CA VAL A 79 0.62 -9.65 8.35
C VAL A 79 1.38 -10.94 8.04
N MET A 80 2.68 -11.02 8.40
CA MET A 80 3.49 -12.22 8.22
C MET A 80 2.91 -13.42 8.96
N THR A 81 2.48 -13.24 10.21
CA THR A 81 1.85 -14.31 10.98
C THR A 81 0.60 -14.84 10.27
N ALA A 82 -0.26 -13.97 9.75
CA ALA A 82 -1.47 -14.38 9.03
C ALA A 82 -1.15 -15.19 7.75
N ILE A 83 -0.17 -14.74 6.95
CA ILE A 83 0.27 -15.47 5.75
C ILE A 83 0.85 -16.84 6.12
N LEU A 84 1.78 -16.88 7.08
CA LEU A 84 2.44 -18.12 7.49
C LEU A 84 1.45 -19.12 8.09
N ALA A 85 0.43 -18.65 8.78
CA ALA A 85 -0.66 -19.47 9.33
C ALA A 85 -1.70 -19.90 8.27
N GLY A 86 -1.64 -19.36 7.03
CA GLY A 86 -2.63 -19.65 5.99
C GLY A 86 -3.98 -18.97 6.21
N GLN A 87 -4.02 -17.90 7.02
CA GLN A 87 -5.21 -17.09 7.25
C GLN A 87 -5.36 -16.00 6.20
N SER A 88 -4.28 -15.68 5.47
CA SER A 88 -4.25 -14.76 4.34
C SER A 88 -3.42 -15.36 3.22
N ASP A 89 -3.84 -15.13 1.98
CA ASP A 89 -3.15 -15.57 0.77
C ASP A 89 -2.00 -14.64 0.44
N ILE A 90 -2.29 -13.34 0.50
CA ILE A 90 -1.38 -12.25 0.15
C ILE A 90 -1.30 -11.25 1.32
N GLY A 91 -0.12 -10.71 1.57
CA GLY A 91 0.10 -9.61 2.49
C GLY A 91 0.59 -8.36 1.79
N LEU A 92 0.21 -7.19 2.30
CA LEU A 92 0.77 -5.89 1.95
C LEU A 92 1.51 -5.34 3.15
N CYS A 93 2.84 -5.41 3.12
CA CYS A 93 3.70 -4.96 4.22
C CYS A 93 5.10 -4.62 3.72
N GLY A 94 5.99 -4.22 4.62
CA GLY A 94 7.38 -3.94 4.26
C GLY A 94 8.14 -5.21 3.86
N PRO A 95 8.99 -5.13 2.81
CA PRO A 95 9.79 -6.28 2.34
C PRO A 95 10.77 -6.82 3.37
N GLU A 96 11.12 -6.02 4.39
CA GLU A 96 11.97 -6.46 5.51
C GLU A 96 11.42 -7.70 6.20
N ALA A 97 10.10 -7.81 6.28
CA ALA A 97 9.45 -8.95 6.92
C ALA A 97 9.69 -10.26 6.15
N ALA A 98 9.74 -10.22 4.81
CA ALA A 98 10.10 -11.37 3.99
C ALA A 98 11.58 -11.75 4.18
N ILE A 99 12.47 -10.74 4.30
CA ILE A 99 13.90 -10.95 4.59
C ILE A 99 14.10 -11.65 5.94
N TYR A 100 13.38 -11.23 6.99
CA TYR A 100 13.44 -11.90 8.30
C TYR A 100 13.00 -13.36 8.22
N VAL A 101 11.88 -13.65 7.56
CA VAL A 101 11.36 -15.02 7.41
C VAL A 101 12.33 -15.90 6.62
N TYR A 102 12.96 -15.37 5.58
CA TYR A 102 13.99 -16.08 4.81
C TYR A 102 15.20 -16.43 5.68
N ASN A 103 15.67 -15.48 6.48
CA ASN A 103 16.84 -15.67 7.34
C ASN A 103 16.59 -16.65 8.51
N GLU A 104 15.31 -16.94 8.84
CA GLU A 104 14.95 -18.04 9.73
C GLU A 104 15.19 -19.43 9.12
N GLY A 105 15.54 -19.54 7.84
CA GLY A 105 15.86 -20.80 7.15
C GLY A 105 14.66 -21.66 6.82
N LYS A 106 13.46 -21.11 6.73
CA LYS A 106 12.26 -21.85 6.31
C LYS A 106 12.32 -22.17 4.82
N GLU A 107 11.95 -23.39 4.43
CA GLU A 107 11.91 -23.82 3.02
C GLU A 107 10.81 -23.09 2.23
N ASP A 108 9.61 -22.95 2.83
CA ASP A 108 8.47 -22.21 2.27
C ASP A 108 8.44 -20.80 2.86
N TYR A 109 9.46 -20.02 2.52
CA TYR A 109 9.58 -18.62 2.92
C TYR A 109 8.65 -17.70 2.11
N ILE A 110 8.68 -16.42 2.42
CA ILE A 110 7.85 -15.40 1.78
C ILE A 110 8.65 -14.75 0.63
N GLU A 111 8.01 -14.65 -0.53
CA GLU A 111 8.51 -13.90 -1.68
C GLU A 111 7.67 -12.64 -1.89
N VAL A 112 8.34 -11.56 -2.29
CA VAL A 112 7.74 -10.29 -2.72
C VAL A 112 7.54 -10.36 -4.23
N PHE A 113 6.34 -10.00 -4.71
CA PHE A 113 6.05 -10.09 -6.14
C PHE A 113 5.57 -8.78 -6.78
N ALA A 114 5.18 -7.78 -5.99
CA ALA A 114 4.78 -6.48 -6.50
C ALA A 114 5.03 -5.38 -5.47
N GLN A 115 5.72 -4.30 -5.84
CA GLN A 115 5.96 -3.15 -4.97
C GLN A 115 4.88 -2.09 -5.19
N LEU A 116 4.33 -1.51 -4.11
CA LEU A 116 3.30 -0.47 -4.17
C LEU A 116 3.87 0.93 -3.87
N THR A 117 4.74 1.05 -2.87
CA THR A 117 5.26 2.35 -2.41
C THR A 117 6.78 2.36 -2.40
N GLN A 118 7.36 3.53 -2.71
CA GLN A 118 8.81 3.68 -2.92
C GLN A 118 9.49 4.66 -1.96
N LYS A 119 8.74 5.24 -1.02
CA LYS A 119 9.26 6.09 0.06
C LYS A 119 8.53 5.81 1.35
N ASP A 120 9.10 6.23 2.46
CA ASP A 120 8.40 6.20 3.75
C ASP A 120 7.15 7.09 3.69
N GLY A 121 6.00 6.55 4.06
CA GLY A 121 4.73 7.29 4.04
C GLY A 121 4.44 8.05 5.33
N SER A 122 5.34 8.06 6.31
CA SER A 122 5.11 8.74 7.56
C SER A 122 5.55 10.20 7.55
N PHE A 123 4.78 10.99 8.27
CA PHE A 123 5.05 12.39 8.56
C PHE A 123 5.41 12.54 10.04
N LEU A 124 6.44 13.32 10.32
CA LEU A 124 6.80 13.70 11.67
C LEU A 124 5.83 14.79 12.15
N VAL A 125 5.12 14.51 13.23
CA VAL A 125 4.16 15.43 13.86
C VAL A 125 4.73 15.89 15.19
N SER A 126 4.79 17.21 15.38
CA SER A 126 5.24 17.88 16.60
C SER A 126 4.09 18.31 17.46
N LYS A 127 4.25 18.35 18.79
CA LYS A 127 3.31 19.01 19.72
C LYS A 127 3.26 20.52 19.55
N GLU A 128 4.35 21.11 19.10
CA GLU A 128 4.53 22.56 18.97
C GLU A 128 4.62 22.96 17.50
N ALA A 129 3.97 24.08 17.15
CA ALA A 129 4.11 24.65 15.81
C ALA A 129 5.52 25.20 15.61
N THR A 130 6.09 24.93 14.45
CA THR A 130 7.35 25.52 14.02
C THR A 130 7.32 25.83 12.53
N ASN A 131 7.92 26.95 12.12
CA ASN A 131 8.08 27.30 10.71
C ASN A 131 9.47 26.91 10.16
N ASN A 132 10.40 26.50 11.02
CA ASN A 132 11.79 26.21 10.67
C ASN A 132 12.23 24.92 11.37
N PHE A 133 11.58 23.80 11.11
CA PHE A 133 11.97 22.51 11.66
C PHE A 133 13.34 22.08 11.14
N SER A 134 14.17 21.59 12.04
CA SER A 134 15.40 20.87 11.75
C SER A 134 15.40 19.52 12.45
N TRP A 135 15.96 18.49 11.85
CA TRP A 135 16.10 17.17 12.51
C TRP A 135 16.87 17.27 13.83
N GLN A 136 17.75 18.26 14.00
CA GLN A 136 18.46 18.56 15.25
C GLN A 136 17.53 18.96 16.40
N ASP A 137 16.31 19.44 16.12
CA ASP A 137 15.32 19.79 17.15
C ASP A 137 14.83 18.57 17.94
N LEU A 138 15.10 17.36 17.43
CA LEU A 138 14.79 16.10 18.10
C LEU A 138 15.78 15.75 19.22
N ASN A 139 16.90 16.46 19.32
CA ASN A 139 17.89 16.21 20.40
C ASN A 139 17.24 16.41 21.78
N GLY A 140 17.38 15.42 22.66
CA GLY A 140 16.79 15.40 24.00
C GLY A 140 15.27 15.20 24.04
N LYS A 141 14.61 14.90 22.91
CA LYS A 141 13.15 14.72 22.80
C LYS A 141 12.75 13.26 22.84
N THR A 142 11.47 13.03 23.14
CA THR A 142 10.83 11.71 22.99
C THR A 142 10.02 11.69 21.70
N VAL A 143 10.26 10.69 20.87
CA VAL A 143 9.56 10.41 19.61
C VAL A 143 8.90 9.05 19.69
N ILE A 144 7.67 8.93 19.24
CA ILE A 144 6.97 7.64 19.03
C ILE A 144 7.18 7.26 17.55
N PRO A 145 8.08 6.30 17.23
CA PRO A 145 8.53 6.04 15.85
C PRO A 145 7.83 4.84 15.19
N GLY A 146 6.98 4.11 15.93
CA GLY A 146 6.49 2.80 15.56
C GLY A 146 7.35 1.66 16.15
N ARG A 147 7.12 0.43 15.68
CA ARG A 147 7.74 -0.78 16.23
C ARG A 147 9.20 -0.91 15.78
N LYS A 148 10.10 -1.16 16.72
CA LYS A 148 11.50 -1.50 16.44
C LYS A 148 11.60 -2.69 15.47
N GLY A 149 12.56 -2.62 14.53
CA GLY A 149 12.75 -3.61 13.48
C GLY A 149 11.74 -3.56 12.33
N GLY A 150 10.75 -2.65 12.36
CA GLY A 150 9.89 -2.34 11.22
C GLY A 150 10.49 -1.25 10.34
N VAL A 151 10.16 -1.23 9.04
CA VAL A 151 10.66 -0.21 8.11
C VAL A 151 10.44 1.22 8.61
N PRO A 152 9.27 1.60 9.19
CA PRO A 152 9.08 2.96 9.72
C PRO A 152 10.14 3.37 10.75
N TYR A 153 10.40 2.50 11.71
CA TYR A 153 11.38 2.74 12.76
C TYR A 153 12.81 2.86 12.19
N MET A 154 13.21 1.88 11.37
CA MET A 154 14.55 1.83 10.79
C MET A 154 14.82 2.99 9.83
N THR A 155 13.79 3.42 9.06
CA THR A 155 13.90 4.57 8.15
C THR A 155 14.07 5.86 8.94
N LEU A 156 13.32 6.03 10.05
CA LEU A 156 13.53 7.19 10.92
C LEU A 156 14.95 7.19 11.53
N GLU A 157 15.44 6.05 12.04
CA GLU A 157 16.83 5.96 12.54
C GLU A 157 17.85 6.33 11.46
N TYR A 158 17.65 5.87 10.22
CA TYR A 158 18.49 6.23 9.08
C TYR A 158 18.48 7.74 8.84
N VAL A 159 17.31 8.38 8.85
CA VAL A 159 17.20 9.85 8.69
C VAL A 159 17.90 10.59 9.84
N LEU A 160 17.73 10.14 11.08
CA LEU A 160 18.40 10.73 12.24
C LEU A 160 19.92 10.66 12.10
N LYS A 161 20.46 9.47 11.79
CA LYS A 161 21.91 9.27 11.58
C LYS A 161 22.46 10.13 10.44
N LYS A 162 21.74 10.18 9.31
CA LYS A 162 22.09 11.03 8.16
C LYS A 162 22.15 12.52 8.51
N ASN A 163 21.36 12.95 9.49
CA ASN A 163 21.37 14.31 10.02
C ASN A 163 22.29 14.48 11.25
N GLY A 164 23.16 13.54 11.55
CA GLY A 164 24.16 13.66 12.60
C GLY A 164 23.64 13.43 14.02
N LEU A 165 22.46 12.84 14.18
CA LEU A 165 21.92 12.41 15.47
C LEU A 165 22.17 10.92 15.69
N ASN A 166 22.54 10.55 16.91
CA ASN A 166 22.61 9.17 17.34
C ASN A 166 21.26 8.75 17.96
N PRO A 167 20.48 7.87 17.32
CA PRO A 167 19.18 7.45 17.83
C PRO A 167 19.20 6.80 19.22
N GLN A 168 20.38 6.29 19.65
CA GLN A 168 20.53 5.57 20.92
C GLN A 168 20.84 6.50 22.10
N THR A 169 21.39 7.69 21.84
CA THR A 169 21.90 8.57 22.90
C THR A 169 21.34 9.99 22.89
N ASP A 170 20.96 10.50 21.69
CA ASP A 170 20.61 11.91 21.55
C ASP A 170 19.12 12.19 21.73
N LEU A 171 18.29 11.15 21.68
CA LEU A 171 16.84 11.25 21.86
C LEU A 171 16.26 9.93 22.41
N THR A 172 15.00 9.93 22.77
CA THR A 172 14.29 8.71 23.18
C THR A 172 13.34 8.28 22.08
N LEU A 173 13.54 7.09 21.54
CA LEU A 173 12.59 6.43 20.64
C LEU A 173 11.71 5.48 21.47
N ASP A 174 10.43 5.86 21.70
CA ASP A 174 9.48 5.03 22.46
C ASP A 174 8.74 4.07 21.51
N ASP A 175 9.29 2.88 21.34
CA ASP A 175 8.76 1.80 20.50
C ASP A 175 7.75 0.89 21.23
N SER A 176 7.40 1.20 22.46
CA SER A 176 6.45 0.42 23.28
C SER A 176 5.00 0.58 22.83
N ILE A 177 4.70 1.63 22.05
CA ILE A 177 3.35 1.98 21.63
C ILE A 177 2.98 1.22 20.35
N LYS A 178 1.83 0.53 20.38
CA LYS A 178 1.29 -0.16 19.22
C LYS A 178 0.88 0.82 18.12
N PHE A 179 0.99 0.40 16.87
CA PHE A 179 0.79 1.23 15.69
C PHE A 179 -0.55 1.98 15.69
N ASP A 180 -1.64 1.31 16.00
CA ASP A 180 -3.01 1.85 16.06
C ASP A 180 -3.24 2.82 17.24
N LEU A 181 -2.35 2.82 18.24
CA LEU A 181 -2.44 3.66 19.43
C LEU A 181 -1.52 4.89 19.39
N MET A 182 -0.64 5.02 18.39
CA MET A 182 0.41 6.04 18.35
C MET A 182 -0.16 7.47 18.40
N ALA A 183 -1.18 7.78 17.60
CA ALA A 183 -1.80 9.11 17.60
C ALA A 183 -2.46 9.44 18.95
N GLY A 184 -3.15 8.48 19.57
CA GLY A 184 -3.74 8.63 20.90
C GLY A 184 -2.70 8.83 21.99
N ALA A 185 -1.65 8.02 21.99
CA ALA A 185 -0.53 8.14 22.94
C ALA A 185 0.21 9.48 22.79
N PHE A 186 0.42 9.94 21.56
CA PHE A 186 0.99 11.25 21.31
C PHE A 186 0.08 12.37 21.83
N THR A 187 -1.19 12.39 21.47
CA THR A 187 -2.09 13.49 21.83
C THR A 187 -2.36 13.56 23.34
N GLY A 188 -2.43 12.44 24.04
CA GLY A 188 -2.69 12.35 25.47
C GLY A 188 -1.45 12.21 26.36
N GLY A 189 -0.28 11.94 25.77
CA GLY A 189 0.96 11.65 26.50
C GLY A 189 1.97 12.80 26.47
N ASN A 190 3.22 12.46 26.84
CA ASN A 190 4.32 13.41 27.00
C ASN A 190 5.34 13.40 25.83
N ALA A 191 5.21 12.51 24.86
CA ALA A 191 6.07 12.50 23.69
C ALA A 191 5.93 13.82 22.91
N GLN A 192 7.05 14.42 22.52
CA GLN A 192 7.06 15.68 21.79
C GLN A 192 6.81 15.49 20.30
N TYR A 193 7.15 14.31 19.78
CA TYR A 193 6.99 13.97 18.37
C TYR A 193 6.43 12.56 18.19
N VAL A 194 5.81 12.34 17.03
CA VAL A 194 5.31 11.04 16.58
C VAL A 194 5.42 10.96 15.06
N THR A 195 5.67 9.79 14.52
CA THR A 195 5.51 9.53 13.08
C THR A 195 4.12 8.96 12.81
N LEU A 196 3.35 9.62 11.94
CA LEU A 196 2.00 9.21 11.58
C LEU A 196 1.84 9.15 10.07
N PHE A 197 1.03 8.20 9.60
CA PHE A 197 0.61 8.11 8.21
C PHE A 197 -0.65 8.92 7.96
N GLU A 198 -0.91 9.27 6.69
CA GLU A 198 -2.18 9.87 6.30
C GLU A 198 -3.31 8.81 6.22
N PRO A 199 -4.54 9.12 6.63
CA PRO A 199 -5.03 10.47 6.97
C PRO A 199 -4.80 10.88 8.44
N THR A 200 -4.25 10.00 9.29
CA THR A 200 -4.13 10.21 10.74
C THR A 200 -3.26 11.43 11.09
N ALA A 201 -2.20 11.69 10.31
CA ALA A 201 -1.35 12.86 10.50
C ALA A 201 -2.14 14.16 10.31
N SER A 202 -2.87 14.29 9.19
CA SER A 202 -3.74 15.44 8.92
C SER A 202 -4.88 15.56 9.93
N MET A 203 -5.55 14.47 10.29
CA MET A 203 -6.60 14.48 11.30
C MET A 203 -6.10 14.97 12.67
N THR A 204 -4.87 14.61 13.05
CA THR A 204 -4.23 15.09 14.28
C THR A 204 -3.97 16.59 14.22
N GLN A 205 -3.51 17.09 13.07
CA GLN A 205 -3.29 18.52 12.84
C GLN A 205 -4.60 19.30 12.78
N ASP A 206 -5.61 18.83 12.06
CA ASP A 206 -6.91 19.48 11.93
C ASP A 206 -7.64 19.58 13.28
N ALA A 207 -7.42 18.59 14.17
CA ALA A 207 -7.90 18.62 15.55
C ALA A 207 -7.10 19.59 16.45
N GLY A 208 -6.08 20.26 15.94
CA GLY A 208 -5.20 21.15 16.70
C GLY A 208 -4.38 20.43 17.79
N LYS A 209 -4.09 19.14 17.60
CA LYS A 209 -3.39 18.28 18.55
C LYS A 209 -1.93 18.05 18.21
N GLY A 210 -1.49 18.52 17.05
CA GLY A 210 -0.11 18.43 16.57
C GLY A 210 0.06 19.17 15.25
N TYR A 211 1.30 19.27 14.79
CA TYR A 211 1.69 19.98 13.59
C TYR A 211 2.61 19.10 12.76
N ILE A 212 2.28 18.85 11.50
CA ILE A 212 3.15 18.14 10.58
C ILE A 212 4.35 19.06 10.28
N VAL A 213 5.55 18.59 10.60
CA VAL A 213 6.79 19.40 10.48
C VAL A 213 7.78 18.85 9.44
N ALA A 214 7.71 17.57 9.11
CA ALA A 214 8.57 16.96 8.10
C ALA A 214 7.96 15.69 7.50
N SER A 215 8.41 15.30 6.31
CA SER A 215 8.20 13.97 5.73
C SER A 215 9.45 13.11 5.97
N VAL A 216 9.26 11.94 6.59
CA VAL A 216 10.36 10.98 6.76
C VAL A 216 10.78 10.43 5.40
N GLY A 217 9.82 10.19 4.49
CA GLY A 217 10.09 9.69 3.15
C GLY A 217 10.87 10.65 2.25
N GLU A 218 10.59 11.95 2.35
CA GLU A 218 11.38 12.95 1.63
C GLU A 218 12.84 13.00 2.14
N ALA A 219 13.02 12.92 3.46
CA ALA A 219 14.35 12.94 4.09
C ALA A 219 15.17 11.67 3.82
N ALA A 220 14.52 10.49 3.80
CA ALA A 220 15.16 9.20 3.55
C ALA A 220 15.49 8.98 2.07
N GLY A 221 14.65 9.51 1.17
CA GLY A 221 14.70 9.21 -0.26
C GLY A 221 14.02 7.87 -0.60
N GLU A 222 14.35 7.29 -1.77
CA GLU A 222 13.76 6.03 -2.24
C GLU A 222 14.16 4.86 -1.32
N VAL A 223 13.14 4.16 -0.82
CA VAL A 223 13.22 2.91 -0.04
C VAL A 223 12.02 2.07 -0.42
N PRO A 224 12.13 0.78 -0.77
CA PRO A 224 10.97 -0.07 -1.02
C PRO A 224 10.24 -0.25 0.32
N TYR A 225 9.08 0.41 0.44
CA TYR A 225 8.45 0.57 1.75
C TYR A 225 7.32 -0.40 2.00
N THR A 226 6.39 -0.54 1.04
CA THR A 226 5.37 -1.59 1.05
C THR A 226 5.30 -2.32 -0.27
N ALA A 227 5.15 -3.63 -0.15
CA ALA A 227 5.04 -4.53 -1.29
C ALA A 227 4.08 -5.68 -0.98
N TYR A 228 3.51 -6.26 -2.01
CA TYR A 228 2.74 -7.48 -1.91
C TYR A 228 3.66 -8.69 -1.86
N CYS A 229 3.32 -9.60 -0.96
CA CYS A 229 4.09 -10.80 -0.71
C CYS A 229 3.17 -11.98 -0.40
N ALA A 230 3.66 -13.18 -0.66
CA ALA A 230 2.97 -14.42 -0.36
C ALA A 230 3.99 -15.56 -0.11
N LYS A 231 3.51 -16.71 0.36
CA LYS A 231 4.38 -17.90 0.45
C LYS A 231 4.90 -18.27 -0.92
N LYS A 232 6.15 -18.68 -0.99
CA LYS A 232 6.78 -19.22 -2.21
C LYS A 232 5.94 -20.32 -2.86
N SER A 233 5.40 -21.24 -2.05
CA SER A 233 4.52 -22.31 -2.52
C SER A 233 3.20 -21.77 -3.10
N TYR A 234 2.64 -20.71 -2.52
CA TYR A 234 1.42 -20.07 -3.02
C TYR A 234 1.66 -19.44 -4.39
N ILE A 235 2.73 -18.64 -4.53
CA ILE A 235 3.12 -17.99 -5.80
C ILE A 235 3.32 -19.05 -6.89
N LYS A 236 4.07 -20.11 -6.59
CA LYS A 236 4.34 -21.21 -7.53
C LYS A 236 3.07 -21.93 -7.98
N ASN A 237 2.15 -22.21 -7.06
CA ASN A 237 0.94 -22.99 -7.36
C ASN A 237 -0.19 -22.13 -7.97
N ASN A 238 -0.11 -20.80 -7.84
CA ASN A 238 -1.13 -19.85 -8.27
C ASN A 238 -0.53 -18.74 -9.14
N SER A 239 0.46 -19.05 -9.98
CA SER A 239 1.20 -18.07 -10.79
C SER A 239 0.26 -17.16 -11.60
N LYS A 240 -0.79 -17.73 -12.18
CA LYS A 240 -1.80 -16.96 -12.92
C LYS A 240 -2.52 -15.92 -12.03
N ILE A 241 -2.90 -16.28 -10.80
CA ILE A 241 -3.53 -15.35 -9.85
C ILE A 241 -2.56 -14.22 -9.52
N ILE A 242 -1.27 -14.53 -9.32
CA ILE A 242 -0.25 -13.52 -9.00
C ILE A 242 -0.02 -12.58 -10.19
N GLU A 243 0.01 -13.08 -11.43
CA GLU A 243 0.07 -12.25 -12.64
C GLU A 243 -1.15 -11.33 -12.76
N GLU A 244 -2.37 -11.87 -12.59
CA GLU A 244 -3.63 -11.12 -12.63
C GLU A 244 -3.68 -10.06 -11.53
N PHE A 245 -3.24 -10.40 -10.31
CA PHE A 245 -3.16 -9.48 -9.18
C PHE A 245 -2.15 -8.33 -9.44
N THR A 246 -0.96 -8.68 -9.95
CA THR A 246 0.09 -7.71 -10.29
C THR A 246 -0.37 -6.75 -11.38
N LYS A 247 -1.07 -7.26 -12.40
CA LYS A 247 -1.64 -6.43 -13.47
C LYS A 247 -2.71 -5.47 -12.97
N ALA A 248 -3.61 -5.93 -12.09
CA ALA A 248 -4.62 -5.07 -11.46
C ALA A 248 -3.96 -3.97 -10.61
N THR A 249 -2.91 -4.31 -9.86
CA THR A 249 -2.09 -3.37 -9.08
C THR A 249 -1.45 -2.33 -10.00
N TYR A 250 -0.80 -2.75 -11.09
CA TYR A 250 -0.21 -1.86 -12.08
C TYR A 250 -1.23 -0.86 -12.64
N ASN A 251 -2.43 -1.33 -12.99
CA ASN A 251 -3.50 -0.45 -13.48
C ASN A 251 -3.90 0.60 -12.41
N GLY A 252 -3.91 0.24 -11.14
CA GLY A 252 -4.14 1.16 -10.02
C GLY A 252 -3.04 2.22 -9.89
N GLU A 253 -1.77 1.81 -9.99
CA GLU A 253 -0.60 2.71 -9.97
C GLU A 253 -0.64 3.70 -11.14
N GLN A 254 -0.90 3.22 -12.37
CA GLN A 254 -1.01 4.08 -13.55
C GLN A 254 -2.17 5.08 -13.40
N TRP A 255 -3.32 4.61 -12.91
CA TRP A 255 -4.46 5.49 -12.72
C TRP A 255 -4.16 6.61 -11.71
N VAL A 256 -3.54 6.30 -10.57
CA VAL A 256 -3.13 7.31 -9.57
C VAL A 256 -2.12 8.30 -10.14
N LYS A 257 -1.19 7.84 -10.97
CA LYS A 257 -0.21 8.70 -11.64
C LYS A 257 -0.87 9.74 -12.55
N GLU A 258 -1.90 9.33 -13.30
CA GLU A 258 -2.55 10.14 -14.33
C GLU A 258 -3.64 11.08 -13.78
N HIS A 259 -4.09 10.90 -12.53
CA HIS A 259 -5.23 11.63 -11.98
C HIS A 259 -4.81 12.61 -10.88
N THR A 260 -5.65 13.61 -10.67
CA THR A 260 -5.49 14.63 -9.61
C THR A 260 -5.73 14.05 -8.22
N ALA A 261 -5.22 14.71 -7.19
CA ALA A 261 -5.48 14.35 -5.80
C ALA A 261 -6.98 14.30 -5.49
N ARG A 262 -7.76 15.21 -6.07
CA ARG A 262 -9.23 15.24 -5.92
C ARG A 262 -9.90 14.01 -6.50
N GLU A 263 -9.59 13.64 -7.73
CA GLU A 263 -10.16 12.46 -8.39
C GLU A 263 -9.80 11.18 -7.64
N ILE A 264 -8.55 11.07 -7.15
CA ILE A 264 -8.12 9.94 -6.32
C ILE A 264 -8.91 9.89 -5.02
N ALA A 265 -9.04 11.02 -4.32
CA ALA A 265 -9.78 11.11 -3.06
C ALA A 265 -11.26 10.70 -3.23
N GLU A 266 -11.91 11.14 -4.31
CA GLU A 266 -13.28 10.75 -4.65
C GLU A 266 -13.43 9.25 -4.85
N LYS A 267 -12.43 8.61 -5.49
CA LYS A 267 -12.43 7.16 -5.71
C LYS A 267 -12.25 6.34 -4.46
N ILE A 268 -11.39 6.79 -3.53
CA ILE A 268 -11.07 6.02 -2.34
C ILE A 268 -11.93 6.38 -1.13
N GLN A 269 -12.84 7.32 -1.23
CA GLN A 269 -13.63 7.85 -0.09
C GLN A 269 -14.40 6.77 0.67
N GLU A 270 -14.91 5.76 0.00
CA GLU A 270 -15.64 4.65 0.64
C GLU A 270 -14.78 3.84 1.63
N PHE A 271 -13.46 3.82 1.44
CA PHE A 271 -12.52 3.15 2.34
C PHE A 271 -12.18 3.97 3.59
N PHE A 272 -12.57 5.25 3.62
CA PHE A 272 -12.26 6.21 4.68
C PHE A 272 -13.52 6.98 5.12
N PRO A 273 -14.54 6.29 5.67
CA PRO A 273 -15.85 6.89 5.97
C PRO A 273 -15.78 8.03 7.02
N ASP A 274 -14.76 7.99 7.90
CA ASP A 274 -14.58 8.96 8.98
C ASP A 274 -13.74 10.18 8.56
N THR A 275 -13.29 10.24 7.28
CA THR A 275 -12.44 11.31 6.77
C THR A 275 -13.19 12.14 5.73
N THR A 276 -13.16 13.46 5.87
CA THR A 276 -13.79 14.35 4.88
C THR A 276 -13.07 14.27 3.54
N LEU A 277 -13.80 14.52 2.45
CA LEU A 277 -13.20 14.51 1.11
C LEU A 277 -12.06 15.52 0.97
N ALA A 278 -12.17 16.69 1.61
CA ALA A 278 -11.09 17.69 1.59
C ALA A 278 -9.83 17.20 2.33
N SER A 279 -9.99 16.51 3.46
CA SER A 279 -8.86 15.92 4.20
C SER A 279 -8.22 14.76 3.42
N LEU A 280 -9.03 13.95 2.74
CA LEU A 280 -8.51 12.90 1.84
C LEU A 280 -7.74 13.49 0.67
N GLU A 281 -8.27 14.53 0.01
CA GLU A 281 -7.59 15.23 -1.07
C GLU A 281 -6.22 15.77 -0.62
N ASN A 282 -6.17 16.44 0.54
CA ASN A 282 -4.92 16.92 1.12
C ASN A 282 -3.94 15.79 1.43
N SER A 283 -4.41 14.66 1.96
CA SER A 283 -3.61 13.49 2.26
C SER A 283 -3.01 12.86 0.99
N VAL A 284 -3.83 12.72 -0.04
CA VAL A 284 -3.39 12.24 -1.37
C VAL A 284 -2.35 13.19 -1.98
N GLN A 285 -2.60 14.52 -1.89
CA GLN A 285 -1.68 15.52 -2.45
C GLN A 285 -0.29 15.42 -1.80
N LYS A 286 -0.22 15.28 -0.46
CA LYS A 286 1.06 15.10 0.24
C LYS A 286 1.84 13.87 -0.25
N TYR A 287 1.16 12.74 -0.52
CA TYR A 287 1.81 11.55 -1.07
C TYR A 287 2.24 11.73 -2.53
N LYS A 288 1.49 12.50 -3.33
CA LYS A 288 1.92 12.90 -4.68
C LYS A 288 3.15 13.81 -4.62
N ASP A 289 3.16 14.78 -3.73
CA ASP A 289 4.24 15.76 -3.58
C ASP A 289 5.58 15.10 -3.23
N ILE A 290 5.55 14.07 -2.40
CA ILE A 290 6.75 13.31 -2.03
C ILE A 290 7.05 12.15 -3.01
N ASP A 291 6.25 11.94 -4.05
CA ASP A 291 6.39 10.82 -4.99
C ASP A 291 6.43 9.47 -4.26
N ALA A 292 5.40 9.20 -3.44
CA ALA A 292 5.35 8.05 -2.55
C ALA A 292 5.08 6.72 -3.25
N TRP A 293 4.37 6.74 -4.38
CA TRP A 293 3.89 5.55 -5.07
C TRP A 293 4.78 5.13 -6.23
N ARG A 294 4.76 3.85 -6.51
CA ARG A 294 5.45 3.30 -7.68
C ARG A 294 4.71 3.63 -8.98
N ASP A 295 5.48 3.76 -10.05
CA ASP A 295 4.96 3.79 -11.43
C ASP A 295 4.74 2.39 -12.01
N THR A 296 5.42 1.40 -11.46
CA THR A 296 5.33 -0.01 -11.85
C THR A 296 5.54 -0.88 -10.62
N PRO A 297 4.92 -2.05 -10.54
CA PRO A 297 5.05 -2.93 -9.37
C PRO A 297 6.43 -3.62 -9.25
N VAL A 298 7.37 -3.33 -10.15
CA VAL A 298 8.72 -3.93 -10.11
C VAL A 298 9.52 -3.40 -8.92
N LEU A 299 9.99 -4.29 -8.06
CA LEU A 299 10.94 -4.00 -7.00
C LEU A 299 12.37 -4.13 -7.53
N LYS A 300 13.05 -3.01 -7.74
CA LYS A 300 14.43 -3.00 -8.26
C LYS A 300 15.43 -3.54 -7.26
N GLU A 301 16.44 -4.28 -7.73
CA GLU A 301 17.53 -4.82 -6.91
C GLU A 301 18.25 -3.72 -6.11
N SER A 302 18.53 -2.57 -6.74
CA SER A 302 19.18 -1.45 -6.06
C SER A 302 18.37 -0.87 -4.90
N ALA A 303 17.04 -0.87 -5.00
CA ALA A 303 16.15 -0.45 -3.92
C ALA A 303 16.10 -1.51 -2.80
N PHE A 304 16.08 -2.79 -3.17
CA PHE A 304 16.16 -3.89 -2.21
C PHE A 304 17.49 -3.88 -1.43
N ASP A 305 18.61 -3.63 -2.11
CA ASP A 305 19.92 -3.48 -1.46
C ASP A 305 19.94 -2.30 -0.49
N LYS A 306 19.30 -1.18 -0.86
CA LYS A 306 19.15 -0.01 0.01
C LYS A 306 18.38 -0.32 1.28
N LEU A 307 17.28 -1.08 1.17
CA LEU A 307 16.53 -1.54 2.34
C LEU A 307 17.43 -2.36 3.27
N GLN A 308 18.19 -3.31 2.73
CA GLN A 308 19.08 -4.16 3.53
C GLN A 308 20.23 -3.38 4.17
N GLU A 309 20.71 -2.29 3.54
CA GLU A 309 21.66 -1.36 4.17
C GLU A 309 21.04 -0.69 5.38
N ILE A 310 19.82 -0.13 5.25
CA ILE A 310 19.09 0.49 6.35
C ILE A 310 18.85 -0.50 7.50
N MET A 311 18.44 -1.73 7.19
CA MET A 311 18.25 -2.81 8.17
C MET A 311 19.58 -3.14 8.90
N SER A 312 20.70 -3.20 8.16
CA SER A 312 22.01 -3.48 8.73
C SER A 312 22.52 -2.32 9.61
N GLU A 313 22.32 -1.07 9.18
CA GLU A 313 22.67 0.12 9.96
C GLU A 313 21.82 0.26 11.24
N ALA A 314 20.59 -0.24 11.23
CA ALA A 314 19.72 -0.33 12.41
C ALA A 314 20.14 -1.49 13.36
N GLY A 315 21.06 -2.37 12.93
CA GLY A 315 21.46 -3.55 13.69
C GLY A 315 20.45 -4.71 13.63
N GLU A 316 19.47 -4.63 12.75
CA GLU A 316 18.38 -5.60 12.62
C GLU A 316 18.67 -6.69 11.55
N LEU A 317 19.75 -6.54 10.78
CA LEU A 317 20.14 -7.50 9.75
C LEU A 317 21.64 -7.85 9.88
N THR A 318 21.93 -9.12 10.12
CA THR A 318 23.31 -9.65 10.19
C THR A 318 23.77 -10.29 8.87
N THR A 319 22.82 -10.85 8.11
CA THR A 319 23.08 -11.53 6.85
C THR A 319 22.08 -11.05 5.80
N LYS A 320 22.60 -10.51 4.69
CA LYS A 320 21.76 -10.07 3.57
C LYS A 320 21.11 -11.29 2.88
N ALA A 321 19.86 -11.15 2.54
CA ALA A 321 19.13 -12.11 1.74
C ALA A 321 19.40 -11.86 0.24
N PRO A 322 19.54 -12.92 -0.60
CA PRO A 322 19.69 -12.75 -2.04
C PRO A 322 18.42 -12.19 -2.69
N TYR A 323 18.58 -11.22 -3.58
CA TYR A 323 17.47 -10.61 -4.31
C TYR A 323 16.63 -11.66 -5.06
N ASP A 324 17.27 -12.54 -5.82
CA ASP A 324 16.64 -13.61 -6.63
C ASP A 324 15.88 -14.67 -5.80
N LYS A 325 16.04 -14.67 -4.48
CA LYS A 325 15.28 -15.53 -3.56
C LYS A 325 14.08 -14.84 -2.95
N ILE A 326 14.17 -13.52 -2.75
CA ILE A 326 13.12 -12.76 -2.07
C ILE A 326 12.17 -12.13 -3.07
N VAL A 327 12.66 -11.67 -4.22
CA VAL A 327 11.87 -10.96 -5.21
C VAL A 327 11.56 -11.89 -6.38
N ASN A 328 10.27 -12.09 -6.61
CA ASN A 328 9.73 -12.85 -7.72
C ASN A 328 9.19 -11.84 -8.75
N ASP A 329 10.02 -11.50 -9.74
CA ASP A 329 9.66 -10.54 -10.78
C ASP A 329 8.88 -11.28 -11.89
N LEU A 330 7.58 -11.00 -11.99
CA LEU A 330 6.65 -11.64 -12.92
C LEU A 330 6.25 -10.72 -14.09
N LEU A 331 6.89 -9.56 -14.24
CA LEU A 331 6.61 -8.59 -15.32
C LEU A 331 7.71 -8.57 -16.37
#